data_cb9b111cb4e4843f078859e5c8a6bed6
#
_entry.id   cb9b111cb4e4843f078859e5c8a6bed6
#
_cell.length_a   1.000
_cell.length_b   1.000
_cell.length_c   1.000
_cell.angle_alpha   90.00
_cell.angle_beta   90.00
_cell.angle_gamma   90.00
#
_symmetry.space_group_name_H-M   'P 1'
#
loop_
_entity.id
_entity.type
_entity.pdbx_description
1 polymer ?
#
loop_
_entity_poly.entity_id
_entity_poly.type
_entity_poly.pdbx_seq_one_letter_code
_entity_poly.pdbx_strand_id
1 'polypeptide(L)'
;LKDKDGFQAILVFCSTKKKVEQLSHQLKRSNYNAEGISSDYVQKEREDTLAGFRSGRTRILVATDVMSRGIDIKGIDLVINYDVPTDAEDYVHRIGRTARAKSKGMAITFVCQEDMYRFVRIEELIERQLDKKHPPEHIGNGPEWDASAKKSRYSSGGRGGRPQSGGGKGGSHRGNRR
;
A
#
# COMPACT_ATOMS: atom_id res chain seq x y z
N LEU A 1 -12.04 -12.52 -2.57
CA LEU A 1 -12.62 -11.72 -3.67
C LEU A 1 -13.44 -12.57 -4.67
N LYS A 2 -13.49 -13.87 -4.50
CA LYS A 2 -14.40 -14.73 -5.28
C LYS A 2 -15.83 -14.44 -4.88
N ASP A 3 -16.76 -14.57 -5.82
CA ASP A 3 -18.18 -14.13 -5.81
C ASP A 3 -19.05 -14.48 -4.59
N LYS A 4 -18.50 -15.17 -3.59
CA LYS A 4 -19.26 -15.61 -2.41
C LYS A 4 -19.68 -14.51 -1.46
N ASP A 5 -19.01 -13.33 -1.53
CA ASP A 5 -19.22 -12.26 -0.52
C ASP A 5 -20.10 -11.11 -1.02
N GLY A 6 -20.57 -11.16 -2.28
CA GLY A 6 -21.53 -10.20 -2.82
C GLY A 6 -21.04 -8.76 -3.00
N PHE A 7 -19.75 -8.47 -2.75
CA PHE A 7 -19.20 -7.13 -2.93
C PHE A 7 -19.12 -6.74 -4.41
N GLN A 8 -19.81 -5.70 -4.81
CA GLN A 8 -19.86 -5.20 -6.20
C GLN A 8 -18.87 -4.08 -6.45
N ALA A 9 -18.60 -3.22 -5.46
CA ALA A 9 -17.67 -2.11 -5.56
C ALA A 9 -16.58 -2.24 -4.49
N ILE A 10 -15.35 -2.50 -4.94
CA ILE A 10 -14.18 -2.71 -4.08
C ILE A 10 -13.13 -1.66 -4.39
N LEU A 11 -12.70 -0.91 -3.38
CA LEU A 11 -11.62 0.06 -3.49
C LEU A 11 -10.39 -0.44 -2.75
N VAL A 12 -9.26 -0.53 -3.46
CA VAL A 12 -7.98 -1.00 -2.90
C VAL A 12 -6.99 0.15 -2.86
N PHE A 13 -6.44 0.42 -1.69
CA PHE A 13 -5.43 1.45 -1.48
C PHE A 13 -4.03 0.88 -1.44
N CYS A 14 -3.15 1.42 -2.29
CA CYS A 14 -1.72 1.13 -2.32
C CYS A 14 -0.89 2.38 -2.00
N SER A 15 0.27 2.18 -1.38
CA SER A 15 1.17 3.27 -1.00
C SER A 15 1.88 3.95 -2.16
N THR A 16 2.05 3.27 -3.30
CA THR A 16 2.80 3.77 -4.46
C THR A 16 2.10 3.48 -5.79
N LYS A 17 2.35 4.33 -6.80
CA LYS A 17 1.89 4.13 -8.18
C LYS A 17 2.32 2.78 -8.76
N LYS A 18 3.58 2.39 -8.52
CA LYS A 18 4.12 1.11 -8.97
C LYS A 18 3.33 -0.08 -8.42
N LYS A 19 2.96 -0.03 -7.13
CA LYS A 19 2.10 -1.08 -6.53
C LYS A 19 0.70 -1.08 -7.13
N VAL A 20 0.13 0.09 -7.42
CA VAL A 20 -1.18 0.19 -8.11
C VAL A 20 -1.13 -0.53 -9.45
N GLU A 21 -0.11 -0.25 -10.26
CA GLU A 21 0.08 -0.88 -11.56
C GLU A 21 0.28 -2.40 -11.44
N GLN A 22 1.19 -2.83 -10.59
CA GLN A 22 1.48 -4.24 -10.37
C GLN A 22 0.26 -5.02 -9.88
N LEU A 23 -0.45 -4.50 -8.87
CA LEU A 23 -1.61 -5.17 -8.30
C LEU A 23 -2.79 -5.22 -9.29
N SER A 24 -3.08 -4.12 -9.98
CA SER A 24 -4.15 -4.11 -10.99
C SER A 24 -3.86 -5.09 -12.12
N HIS A 25 -2.61 -5.18 -12.57
CA HIS A 25 -2.18 -6.15 -13.58
C HIS A 25 -2.32 -7.60 -13.08
N GLN A 26 -1.90 -7.89 -11.85
CA GLN A 26 -2.05 -9.22 -11.24
C GLN A 26 -3.52 -9.62 -11.12
N LEU A 27 -4.39 -8.71 -10.67
CA LEU A 27 -5.82 -8.95 -10.56
C LEU A 27 -6.44 -9.26 -11.93
N LYS A 28 -6.11 -8.48 -12.96
CA LYS A 28 -6.57 -8.74 -14.35
C LYS A 28 -6.11 -10.12 -14.85
N ARG A 29 -4.85 -10.47 -14.64
CA ARG A 29 -4.32 -11.80 -15.01
C ARG A 29 -5.01 -12.94 -14.28
N SER A 30 -5.54 -12.70 -13.10
CA SER A 30 -6.33 -13.63 -12.30
C SER A 30 -7.83 -13.58 -12.62
N ASN A 31 -8.21 -12.98 -13.75
CA ASN A 31 -9.58 -12.82 -14.24
C ASN A 31 -10.51 -12.00 -13.31
N TYR A 32 -9.94 -11.10 -12.51
CA TYR A 32 -10.75 -10.12 -11.79
C TYR A 32 -10.97 -8.88 -12.65
N ASN A 33 -12.18 -8.35 -12.60
CA ASN A 33 -12.52 -7.07 -13.24
C ASN A 33 -11.96 -5.91 -12.39
N ALA A 34 -10.70 -5.54 -12.65
CA ALA A 34 -9.93 -4.58 -11.87
C ALA A 34 -9.29 -3.52 -12.76
N GLU A 35 -9.27 -2.27 -12.31
CA GLU A 35 -8.54 -1.17 -12.94
C GLU A 35 -7.65 -0.46 -11.91
N GLY A 36 -6.48 0.01 -12.37
CA GLY A 36 -5.60 0.88 -11.59
C GLY A 36 -5.84 2.33 -11.95
N ILE A 37 -5.65 3.24 -10.98
CA ILE A 37 -5.67 4.68 -11.22
C ILE A 37 -4.52 5.35 -10.46
N SER A 38 -3.70 6.12 -11.17
CA SER A 38 -2.60 6.88 -10.59
C SER A 38 -2.52 8.28 -11.17
N SER A 39 -1.69 9.14 -10.59
CA SER A 39 -1.49 10.51 -11.08
C SER A 39 -0.81 10.60 -12.45
N ASP A 40 -0.31 9.47 -12.97
CA ASP A 40 0.34 9.43 -14.29
C ASP A 40 -0.68 9.29 -15.43
N TYR A 41 -1.93 8.97 -15.10
CA TYR A 41 -3.01 8.91 -16.08
C TYR A 41 -3.37 10.31 -16.56
N VAL A 42 -3.54 10.46 -17.88
CA VAL A 42 -4.12 11.68 -18.43
C VAL A 42 -5.56 11.83 -17.93
N GLN A 43 -6.04 13.07 -17.87
CA GLN A 43 -7.32 13.39 -17.24
C GLN A 43 -8.49 12.58 -17.84
N LYS A 44 -8.48 12.36 -19.16
CA LYS A 44 -9.51 11.57 -19.85
C LYS A 44 -9.53 10.11 -19.39
N GLU A 45 -8.38 9.45 -19.34
CA GLU A 45 -8.27 8.05 -18.90
C GLU A 45 -8.73 7.89 -17.45
N ARG A 46 -8.38 8.88 -16.61
CA ARG A 46 -8.82 8.93 -15.23
C ARG A 46 -10.35 9.01 -15.14
N GLU A 47 -10.98 9.90 -15.89
CA GLU A 47 -12.43 10.06 -15.92
C GLU A 47 -13.12 8.80 -16.44
N ASP A 48 -12.62 8.18 -17.51
CA ASP A 48 -13.14 6.94 -18.07
C ASP A 48 -13.06 5.78 -17.08
N THR A 49 -11.93 5.64 -16.36
CA THR A 49 -11.73 4.61 -15.34
C THR A 49 -12.73 4.82 -14.18
N LEU A 50 -12.88 6.05 -13.70
CA LEU A 50 -13.82 6.38 -12.64
C LEU A 50 -15.28 6.19 -13.07
N ALA A 51 -15.62 6.55 -14.30
CA ALA A 51 -16.95 6.32 -14.87
C ALA A 51 -17.24 4.81 -14.97
N GLY A 52 -16.23 4.01 -15.37
CA GLY A 52 -16.31 2.55 -15.37
C GLY A 52 -16.61 1.96 -14.00
N PHE A 53 -15.91 2.45 -12.97
CA PHE A 53 -16.11 2.00 -11.60
C PHE A 53 -17.48 2.43 -11.03
N ARG A 54 -17.89 3.69 -11.26
CA ARG A 54 -19.21 4.19 -10.82
C ARG A 54 -20.39 3.46 -11.46
N SER A 55 -20.24 3.07 -12.72
CA SER A 55 -21.28 2.33 -13.47
C SER A 55 -21.31 0.83 -13.18
N GLY A 56 -20.37 0.31 -12.35
CA GLY A 56 -20.25 -1.12 -12.07
C GLY A 56 -19.59 -1.93 -13.20
N ARG A 57 -19.14 -1.28 -14.29
CA ARG A 57 -18.35 -1.96 -15.35
C ARG A 57 -17.01 -2.47 -14.82
N THR A 58 -16.42 -1.74 -13.87
CA THR A 58 -15.22 -2.15 -13.14
C THR A 58 -15.60 -2.45 -11.71
N ARG A 59 -15.31 -3.66 -11.24
CA ARG A 59 -15.62 -4.11 -9.88
C ARG A 59 -14.58 -3.68 -8.85
N ILE A 60 -13.30 -3.68 -9.22
CA ILE A 60 -12.19 -3.39 -8.33
C ILE A 60 -11.42 -2.19 -8.85
N LEU A 61 -11.31 -1.15 -8.05
CA LEU A 61 -10.46 0.01 -8.33
C LEU A 61 -9.25 0.00 -7.40
N VAL A 62 -8.05 0.02 -7.97
CA VAL A 62 -6.79 0.12 -7.23
C VAL A 62 -6.26 1.54 -7.34
N ALA A 63 -6.00 2.22 -6.24
CA ALA A 63 -5.63 3.64 -6.23
C ALA A 63 -4.59 3.98 -5.14
N THR A 64 -3.93 5.14 -5.29
CA THR A 64 -3.19 5.79 -4.21
C THR A 64 -4.08 6.80 -3.47
N ASP A 65 -3.68 7.24 -2.27
CA ASP A 65 -4.41 8.23 -1.48
C ASP A 65 -4.65 9.54 -2.23
N VAL A 66 -3.61 10.05 -2.91
CA VAL A 66 -3.69 11.30 -3.69
C VAL A 66 -4.81 11.24 -4.71
N MET A 67 -4.99 10.08 -5.32
CA MET A 67 -6.01 9.89 -6.36
C MET A 67 -7.41 9.71 -5.80
N SER A 68 -7.54 9.17 -4.60
CA SER A 68 -8.82 8.95 -3.95
C SER A 68 -9.38 10.19 -3.27
N ARG A 69 -8.52 11.17 -2.94
CA ARG A 69 -8.96 12.48 -2.43
C ARG A 69 -9.68 13.23 -3.55
N GLY A 70 -10.92 13.60 -3.31
CA GLY A 70 -11.79 14.27 -4.30
C GLY A 70 -12.58 13.34 -5.24
N ILE A 71 -12.42 12.03 -5.11
CA ILE A 71 -13.29 11.09 -5.81
C ILE A 71 -14.55 10.90 -4.94
N ASP A 72 -15.66 11.50 -5.37
CA ASP A 72 -16.96 11.20 -4.78
C ASP A 72 -17.50 9.91 -5.41
N ILE A 73 -17.10 8.77 -4.83
CA ILE A 73 -17.70 7.47 -5.18
C ILE A 73 -18.58 7.05 -4.00
N LYS A 74 -19.85 6.91 -4.28
CA LYS A 74 -20.85 6.37 -3.35
C LYS A 74 -21.01 4.88 -3.58
N GLY A 75 -21.36 4.14 -2.53
CA GLY A 75 -21.69 2.71 -2.65
C GLY A 75 -20.48 1.77 -2.75
N ILE A 76 -19.35 2.13 -2.12
CA ILE A 76 -18.24 1.19 -1.96
C ILE A 76 -18.61 0.21 -0.87
N ASP A 77 -18.64 -1.09 -1.21
CA ASP A 77 -19.00 -2.18 -0.30
C ASP A 77 -17.81 -2.59 0.55
N LEU A 78 -16.60 -2.59 -0.05
CA LEU A 78 -15.38 -3.04 0.59
C LEU A 78 -14.22 -2.08 0.30
N VAL A 79 -13.55 -1.63 1.34
CA VAL A 79 -12.25 -0.96 1.27
C VAL A 79 -11.15 -1.93 1.69
N ILE A 80 -10.11 -2.05 0.90
CA ILE A 80 -8.91 -2.83 1.23
C ILE A 80 -7.71 -1.87 1.32
N ASN A 81 -7.13 -1.73 2.50
CA ASN A 81 -5.82 -1.12 2.64
C ASN A 81 -4.77 -2.21 2.36
N TYR A 82 -4.25 -2.24 1.13
CA TYR A 82 -3.17 -3.16 0.75
C TYR A 82 -1.87 -2.82 1.48
N ASP A 83 -1.66 -1.53 1.75
CA ASP A 83 -0.62 -1.01 2.61
C ASP A 83 -1.23 -0.19 3.75
N VAL A 84 -0.67 -0.29 4.95
CA VAL A 84 -1.01 0.60 6.06
C VAL A 84 -0.61 2.03 5.69
N PRO A 85 -1.50 3.03 5.80
CA PRO A 85 -1.15 4.40 5.48
C PRO A 85 -0.06 4.94 6.40
N THR A 86 0.72 5.90 5.90
CA THR A 86 1.78 6.54 6.68
C THR A 86 1.19 7.43 7.79
N ASP A 87 0.12 8.14 7.47
CA ASP A 87 -0.63 8.98 8.40
C ASP A 87 -1.89 8.27 8.87
N ALA A 88 -2.12 8.30 10.18
CA ALA A 88 -3.29 7.65 10.78
C ALA A 88 -4.62 8.30 10.33
N GLU A 89 -4.62 9.61 10.04
CA GLU A 89 -5.78 10.32 9.51
C GLU A 89 -6.19 9.80 8.14
N ASP A 90 -5.24 9.41 7.29
CA ASP A 90 -5.53 8.84 5.98
C ASP A 90 -6.31 7.53 6.10
N TYR A 91 -6.08 6.75 7.17
CA TYR A 91 -6.87 5.55 7.45
C TYR A 91 -8.35 5.88 7.61
N VAL A 92 -8.68 6.91 8.39
CA VAL A 92 -10.07 7.34 8.59
C VAL A 92 -10.70 7.80 7.28
N HIS A 93 -9.95 8.55 6.47
CA HIS A 93 -10.40 8.98 5.14
C HIS A 93 -10.65 7.81 4.18
N ARG A 94 -9.81 6.75 4.22
CA ARG A 94 -9.95 5.55 3.39
C ARG A 94 -11.19 4.76 3.79
N ILE A 95 -11.35 4.43 5.08
CA ILE A 95 -12.50 3.65 5.53
C ILE A 95 -13.80 4.44 5.42
N GLY A 96 -13.75 5.78 5.51
CA GLY A 96 -14.89 6.67 5.28
C GLY A 96 -15.44 6.62 3.85
N ARG A 97 -14.79 5.90 2.91
CA ARG A 97 -15.33 5.64 1.56
C ARG A 97 -16.41 4.57 1.54
N THR A 98 -16.41 3.64 2.51
CA THR A 98 -17.40 2.56 2.56
C THR A 98 -18.57 2.82 3.51
N ALA A 99 -18.42 3.60 4.56
CA ALA A 99 -19.44 3.77 5.61
C ALA A 99 -20.40 4.95 5.35
N ARG A 100 -21.10 5.04 4.20
CA ARG A 100 -22.07 6.12 3.96
C ARG A 100 -23.51 5.61 3.92
N ALA A 101 -24.32 6.17 4.83
CA ALA A 101 -25.80 6.36 4.78
C ALA A 101 -26.70 5.12 4.59
N LYS A 102 -26.50 3.97 5.19
CA LYS A 102 -27.41 2.81 5.30
C LYS A 102 -26.82 1.45 4.89
N SER A 103 -25.64 1.36 4.32
CA SER A 103 -24.97 0.07 4.04
C SER A 103 -23.91 -0.21 5.09
N LYS A 104 -23.86 -1.46 5.55
CA LYS A 104 -22.77 -1.97 6.39
C LYS A 104 -21.53 -2.14 5.48
N GLY A 105 -20.72 -1.09 5.36
CA GLY A 105 -19.45 -1.20 4.65
C GLY A 105 -18.43 -2.01 5.44
N MET A 106 -17.54 -2.68 4.74
CA MET A 106 -16.44 -3.43 5.32
C MET A 106 -15.10 -2.79 4.97
N ALA A 107 -14.15 -2.80 5.92
CA ALA A 107 -12.78 -2.43 5.67
C ALA A 107 -11.84 -3.56 6.12
N ILE A 108 -10.83 -3.88 5.29
CA ILE A 108 -9.78 -4.86 5.58
C ILE A 108 -8.44 -4.16 5.42
N THR A 109 -7.52 -4.38 6.36
CA THR A 109 -6.17 -3.83 6.28
C THR A 109 -5.17 -4.97 6.39
N PHE A 110 -4.25 -5.06 5.42
CA PHE A 110 -3.12 -5.97 5.51
C PHE A 110 -1.99 -5.29 6.29
N VAL A 111 -1.55 -5.96 7.35
CA VAL A 111 -0.51 -5.44 8.23
C VAL A 111 0.66 -6.41 8.21
N CYS A 112 1.80 -5.98 7.67
CA CYS A 112 3.06 -6.69 7.78
C CYS A 112 3.80 -6.29 9.06
N GLN A 113 4.83 -7.04 9.44
CA GLN A 113 5.55 -6.80 10.69
C GLN A 113 6.13 -5.37 10.76
N GLU A 114 6.63 -4.85 9.65
CA GLU A 114 7.21 -3.51 9.55
C GLU A 114 6.18 -2.39 9.73
N ASP A 115 4.91 -2.68 9.48
CA ASP A 115 3.82 -1.69 9.55
C ASP A 115 3.02 -1.74 10.85
N MET A 116 3.29 -2.70 11.75
CA MET A 116 2.55 -2.83 13.02
C MET A 116 2.56 -1.55 13.83
N TYR A 117 3.71 -0.87 13.91
CA TYR A 117 3.83 0.39 14.64
C TYR A 117 2.95 1.52 14.09
N ARG A 118 2.68 1.53 12.77
CA ARG A 118 1.76 2.47 12.13
C ARG A 118 0.33 2.11 12.47
N PHE A 119 0.04 0.81 12.47
CA PHE A 119 -1.31 0.35 12.76
C PHE A 119 -1.69 0.58 14.23
N VAL A 120 -0.74 0.44 15.16
CA VAL A 120 -0.94 0.84 16.58
C VAL A 120 -1.34 2.31 16.68
N ARG A 121 -0.66 3.21 15.95
CA ARG A 121 -1.01 4.64 15.94
C ARG A 121 -2.40 4.93 15.34
N ILE A 122 -2.84 4.11 14.38
CA ILE A 122 -4.19 4.19 13.84
C ILE A 122 -5.20 3.81 14.93
N GLU A 123 -4.98 2.72 15.66
CA GLU A 123 -5.85 2.30 16.77
C GLU A 123 -5.91 3.34 17.89
N GLU A 124 -4.78 3.98 18.20
CA GLU A 124 -4.73 5.11 19.13
C GLU A 124 -5.58 6.29 18.65
N LEU A 125 -5.46 6.67 17.36
CA LEU A 125 -6.23 7.78 16.80
C LEU A 125 -7.74 7.52 16.80
N ILE A 126 -8.15 6.30 16.45
CA ILE A 126 -9.58 5.95 16.40
C ILE A 126 -10.14 5.52 17.75
N GLU A 127 -9.30 5.52 18.80
CA GLU A 127 -9.63 5.11 20.18
C GLU A 127 -10.31 3.72 20.23
N ARG A 128 -9.89 2.83 19.35
CA ARG A 128 -10.49 1.50 19.21
C ARG A 128 -9.47 0.46 18.76
N GLN A 129 -9.43 -0.67 19.47
CA GLN A 129 -8.73 -1.85 18.99
C GLN A 129 -9.57 -2.57 17.93
N LEU A 130 -8.90 -2.95 16.82
CA LEU A 130 -9.50 -3.66 15.71
C LEU A 130 -9.18 -5.15 15.82
N ASP A 131 -10.07 -6.00 15.30
CA ASP A 131 -9.84 -7.44 15.24
C ASP A 131 -8.63 -7.76 14.36
N LYS A 132 -7.65 -8.48 14.91
CA LYS A 132 -6.51 -9.02 14.19
C LYS A 132 -6.84 -10.46 13.80
N LYS A 133 -6.85 -10.73 12.50
CA LYS A 133 -7.10 -12.05 11.97
C LYS A 133 -5.84 -12.57 11.29
N HIS A 134 -5.47 -13.80 11.60
CA HIS A 134 -4.42 -14.47 10.85
C HIS A 134 -4.87 -14.73 9.40
N PRO A 135 -3.93 -14.71 8.45
CA PRO A 135 -4.25 -15.15 7.10
C PRO A 135 -4.72 -16.61 7.11
N PRO A 136 -5.52 -17.04 6.12
CA PRO A 136 -5.89 -18.43 5.97
C PRO A 136 -4.64 -19.33 5.86
N GLU A 137 -4.68 -20.53 6.45
CA GLU A 137 -3.54 -21.46 6.52
C GLU A 137 -2.86 -21.73 5.16
N HIS A 138 -3.65 -21.79 4.08
CA HIS A 138 -3.13 -22.03 2.73
C HIS A 138 -2.31 -20.86 2.16
N ILE A 139 -2.32 -19.69 2.79
CA ILE A 139 -1.50 -18.52 2.42
C ILE A 139 -0.21 -18.47 3.25
N GLY A 140 -0.18 -19.21 4.37
CA GLY A 140 0.93 -19.24 5.32
C GLY A 140 0.63 -18.51 6.61
N ASN A 141 1.53 -18.64 7.57
CA ASN A 141 1.41 -17.98 8.85
C ASN A 141 1.81 -16.49 8.70
N GLY A 142 0.91 -15.61 9.10
CA GLY A 142 1.23 -14.18 9.24
C GLY A 142 2.13 -13.92 10.44
N PRO A 143 2.66 -12.69 10.57
CA PRO A 143 3.41 -12.30 11.76
C PRO A 143 2.50 -12.28 12.99
N GLU A 144 3.06 -12.65 14.15
CA GLU A 144 2.39 -12.45 15.43
C GLU A 144 2.20 -10.96 15.71
N TRP A 145 1.02 -10.60 16.20
CA TRP A 145 0.73 -9.20 16.52
C TRP A 145 1.58 -8.70 17.71
N ASP A 146 2.30 -7.62 17.50
CA ASP A 146 3.09 -6.93 18.52
C ASP A 146 2.56 -5.51 18.76
N ALA A 147 1.79 -5.32 19.84
CA ALA A 147 1.28 -4.02 20.25
C ALA A 147 2.38 -3.04 20.69
N SER A 148 3.57 -3.55 21.02
CA SER A 148 4.74 -2.74 21.43
C SER A 148 5.64 -2.36 20.24
N ALA A 149 5.29 -2.73 19.02
CA ALA A 149 6.08 -2.49 17.82
C ALA A 149 6.44 -1.01 17.69
N LYS A 150 7.73 -0.74 17.50
CA LYS A 150 8.28 0.60 17.30
C LYS A 150 8.85 0.70 15.89
N LYS A 151 8.90 1.92 15.36
CA LYS A 151 9.53 2.18 14.06
C LYS A 151 10.97 1.61 14.06
N SER A 152 11.23 0.63 13.19
CA SER A 152 12.57 0.09 13.03
C SER A 152 13.54 1.19 12.58
N ARG A 153 14.68 1.30 13.25
CA ARG A 153 15.75 2.26 12.89
C ARG A 153 16.54 1.83 11.64
N TYR A 154 16.23 0.66 11.06
CA TYR A 154 17.04 0.03 10.02
C TYR A 154 16.58 0.27 8.57
N SER A 155 15.61 1.14 8.30
CA SER A 155 15.15 1.38 6.92
C SER A 155 15.86 2.53 6.20
N SER A 156 17.02 3.00 6.68
CA SER A 156 17.80 4.03 5.99
C SER A 156 19.22 3.55 5.68
N GLY A 157 19.43 3.11 4.42
CA GLY A 157 20.72 3.30 3.77
C GLY A 157 21.71 2.16 3.83
N GLY A 158 21.53 1.19 3.00
CA GLY A 158 22.65 0.46 2.43
C GLY A 158 23.43 1.35 1.42
N ARG A 159 24.17 2.36 1.89
CA ARG A 159 25.27 2.91 1.09
C ARG A 159 26.44 1.94 1.25
N GLY A 160 26.67 1.17 0.18
CA GLY A 160 27.85 0.32 0.06
C GLY A 160 29.13 1.11 0.31
N GLY A 161 29.80 0.80 1.41
CA GLY A 161 31.15 1.24 1.66
C GLY A 161 32.06 0.64 0.59
N ARG A 162 32.65 1.47 -0.24
CA ARG A 162 33.74 1.12 -1.14
C ARG A 162 34.95 0.73 -0.26
N PRO A 163 35.55 -0.44 -0.43
CA PRO A 163 36.79 -0.74 0.28
C PRO A 163 37.90 0.17 -0.24
N GLN A 164 38.50 0.95 0.64
CA GLN A 164 39.71 1.71 0.40
C GLN A 164 40.86 0.73 0.34
N SER A 165 41.35 0.45 -0.85
CA SER A 165 42.60 -0.28 -1.06
C SER A 165 43.77 0.58 -0.60
N GLY A 166 44.41 0.17 0.49
CA GLY A 166 45.65 0.75 0.98
C GLY A 166 46.77 0.56 -0.02
N GLY A 167 47.33 1.65 -0.53
CA GLY A 167 48.52 1.67 -1.33
C GLY A 167 49.75 1.64 -0.44
N GLY A 168 50.62 0.67 -0.72
CA GLY A 168 51.89 0.47 -0.07
C GLY A 168 52.94 1.51 -0.43
N LYS A 169 53.78 1.79 0.54
CA LYS A 169 55.04 2.51 0.47
C LYS A 169 56.10 1.72 -0.31
N GLY A 170 56.94 2.45 -1.01
CA GLY A 170 58.27 2.03 -1.48
C GLY A 170 58.68 2.98 -2.60
N GLY A 171 59.75 3.70 -2.57
CA GLY A 171 61.05 3.53 -2.06
C GLY A 171 61.95 4.30 -3.01
N SER A 172 62.81 5.15 -2.45
CA SER A 172 63.90 5.91 -3.04
C SER A 172 64.57 5.35 -4.29
N HIS A 173 64.98 6.20 -5.24
CA HIS A 173 66.40 6.22 -5.63
C HIS A 173 66.80 7.51 -6.38
N ARG A 174 67.93 8.00 -5.97
CA ARG A 174 68.83 9.05 -6.49
C ARG A 174 69.29 8.83 -7.95
N GLY A 175 69.67 9.90 -8.56
CA GLY A 175 70.59 9.92 -9.71
C GLY A 175 70.31 11.11 -10.62
N ASN A 176 70.91 12.19 -10.50
CA ASN A 176 72.17 12.87 -10.79
C ASN A 176 72.52 12.89 -12.29
N ARG A 177 72.84 14.11 -12.81
CA ARG A 177 73.59 14.53 -14.00
C ARG A 177 72.82 14.46 -15.36
N ARG A 178 72.80 15.48 -16.12
CA ARG A 178 73.59 16.66 -16.50
C ARG A 178 72.69 17.70 -17.11
#